data_087a4d99800185b7bcfe7808caf038b6
#
_entry.id   087a4d99800185b7bcfe7808caf038b6
#
_cell.length_a   1.000
_cell.length_b   1.000
_cell.length_c   1.000
_cell.angle_alpha   90.00
_cell.angle_beta   90.00
_cell.angle_gamma   90.00
#
_symmetry.space_group_name_H-M   'P 1'
#
loop_
_entity.id
_entity.type
_entity.pdbx_description
1 polymer ?
#
loop_
_entity_poly.entity_id
_entity_poly.type
_entity_poly.pdbx_seq_one_letter_code
_entity_poly.pdbx_strand_id
1 'polypeptide(L)'
;MLRFPRAALAALLFLGVLAGCASVPAGHDPRPPTILISIDGFRADYLELGVTPELARLAREGAQGAIRPSFPSKTFPNHYTLVTGLRPDHHGIVDNNMRDPQIPGVTFALSNRQAVTDRRWWDDGEPIWVTAERAGLRTAIMFWPGSEAPVRGVRPSAWRTYDAALSPEARVGQVLSWLEAPRSARPRFLALYFEAVDTAGHHYGPRSREVKEALAQTDAAIGRLVRGLAERGVEANIVVVSDHGMAEISPERVIRLDEIVPAELGAPLTMGAFLTYYPAPGREAEAEAALVRSHPHMSCWRKSQIPAAYHYGSHRRVAPILCLPETGWEIATAESLRKRPIKGGDHGFDPYAPEMQALFLGYGPAFRRGTVTPLTDNVDVYPVLARLVGVALAENDGGPALAAAALR
;
A
#
# COMPACT_ATOMS: atom_id res chain seq x y z
N MET A 1 -46.23 -11.94 -90.58
CA MET A 1 -45.01 -11.03 -90.43
C MET A 1 -45.24 -10.22 -89.17
N LEU A 2 -44.79 -10.66 -88.05
CA LEU A 2 -44.71 -9.87 -86.82
C LEU A 2 -43.54 -10.37 -85.99
N ARG A 3 -42.54 -9.50 -85.76
CA ARG A 3 -41.31 -9.75 -84.95
C ARG A 3 -41.59 -9.44 -83.49
N PHE A 4 -41.28 -10.35 -82.61
CA PHE A 4 -41.25 -10.13 -81.14
C PHE A 4 -39.85 -9.70 -80.71
N PRO A 5 -39.67 -8.71 -79.85
CA PRO A 5 -38.42 -8.46 -79.16
C PRO A 5 -38.29 -9.26 -77.89
N ARG A 6 -37.11 -9.81 -77.66
CA ARG A 6 -36.68 -10.53 -76.46
C ARG A 6 -36.41 -9.55 -75.33
N ALA A 7 -37.15 -9.68 -74.24
CA ALA A 7 -36.81 -8.99 -72.99
C ALA A 7 -35.81 -9.84 -72.22
N ALA A 8 -34.66 -9.27 -71.93
CA ALA A 8 -33.63 -9.87 -71.06
C ALA A 8 -33.98 -9.63 -69.60
N LEU A 9 -34.13 -10.70 -68.84
CA LEU A 9 -34.34 -10.70 -67.40
C LEU A 9 -32.94 -10.65 -66.71
N ALA A 10 -32.56 -9.49 -66.16
CA ALA A 10 -31.36 -9.35 -65.37
C ALA A 10 -31.63 -9.75 -63.90
N ALA A 11 -31.12 -10.91 -63.47
CA ALA A 11 -31.15 -11.33 -62.08
C ALA A 11 -30.02 -10.67 -61.34
N LEU A 12 -30.32 -9.69 -60.45
CA LEU A 12 -29.39 -9.13 -59.47
C LEU A 12 -29.20 -10.12 -58.33
N LEU A 13 -28.06 -10.78 -58.29
CA LEU A 13 -27.58 -11.51 -57.13
C LEU A 13 -27.05 -10.52 -56.09
N PHE A 14 -27.80 -10.30 -55.00
CA PHE A 14 -27.32 -9.61 -53.83
C PHE A 14 -26.45 -10.59 -53.04
N LEU A 15 -25.12 -10.50 -53.13
CA LEU A 15 -24.21 -11.12 -52.21
C LEU A 15 -24.19 -10.32 -50.90
N GLY A 16 -24.93 -10.77 -49.89
CA GLY A 16 -24.83 -10.30 -48.52
C GLY A 16 -23.49 -10.71 -47.93
N VAL A 17 -22.57 -9.74 -47.85
CA VAL A 17 -21.35 -9.91 -47.03
C VAL A 17 -21.77 -9.87 -45.57
N LEU A 18 -21.98 -11.04 -44.97
CA LEU A 18 -21.99 -11.19 -43.53
C LEU A 18 -20.57 -10.87 -42.99
N ALA A 19 -20.36 -9.62 -42.61
CA ALA A 19 -19.21 -9.26 -41.76
C ALA A 19 -19.43 -9.94 -40.38
N GLY A 20 -19.02 -11.20 -40.28
CA GLY A 20 -18.85 -11.85 -38.99
C GLY A 20 -17.85 -11.05 -38.20
N CYS A 21 -18.29 -10.39 -37.12
CA CYS A 21 -17.40 -9.96 -36.07
C CYS A 21 -16.73 -11.22 -35.48
N ALA A 22 -15.61 -11.61 -36.07
CA ALA A 22 -14.73 -12.56 -35.45
C ALA A 22 -14.26 -11.89 -34.16
N SER A 23 -14.87 -12.26 -33.03
CA SER A 23 -14.28 -12.01 -31.72
C SER A 23 -12.90 -12.65 -31.75
N VAL A 24 -11.87 -11.80 -31.87
CA VAL A 24 -10.49 -12.21 -31.68
C VAL A 24 -10.46 -12.90 -30.31
N PRO A 25 -10.10 -14.20 -30.22
CA PRO A 25 -9.94 -14.84 -28.92
C PRO A 25 -8.92 -13.98 -28.17
N ALA A 26 -9.28 -13.55 -26.97
CA ALA A 26 -8.39 -12.77 -26.11
C ALA A 26 -7.07 -13.54 -26.07
N GLY A 27 -6.06 -13.00 -26.77
CA GLY A 27 -4.77 -13.65 -26.91
C GLY A 27 -4.23 -13.95 -25.53
N HIS A 28 -3.84 -15.19 -25.31
CA HIS A 28 -3.30 -15.63 -24.02
C HIS A 28 -2.03 -14.83 -23.77
N ASP A 29 -2.11 -13.82 -22.89
CA ASP A 29 -0.92 -13.06 -22.50
C ASP A 29 0.04 -14.01 -21.77
N PRO A 30 1.23 -14.30 -22.35
CA PRO A 30 2.15 -15.28 -21.81
C PRO A 30 2.88 -14.81 -20.55
N ARG A 31 2.66 -13.57 -20.10
CA ARG A 31 3.38 -13.05 -18.95
C ARG A 31 3.10 -13.86 -17.69
N PRO A 32 4.13 -14.10 -16.85
CA PRO A 32 3.97 -14.70 -15.55
C PRO A 32 3.04 -13.88 -14.63
N PRO A 33 2.28 -14.50 -13.72
CA PRO A 33 1.55 -13.77 -12.70
C PRO A 33 2.50 -12.95 -11.82
N THR A 34 2.01 -11.82 -11.33
CA THR A 34 2.72 -10.96 -10.40
C THR A 34 2.13 -11.12 -9.01
N ILE A 35 2.95 -11.44 -8.03
CA ILE A 35 2.58 -11.60 -6.62
C ILE A 35 3.27 -10.48 -5.83
N LEU A 36 2.47 -9.55 -5.33
CA LEU A 36 2.91 -8.49 -4.42
C LEU A 36 2.75 -9.00 -2.99
N ILE A 37 3.82 -8.98 -2.22
CA ILE A 37 3.84 -9.39 -0.81
C ILE A 37 4.23 -8.17 0.01
N SER A 38 3.40 -7.79 1.00
CA SER A 38 3.78 -6.81 2.00
C SER A 38 4.09 -7.50 3.31
N ILE A 39 5.23 -7.10 3.91
CA ILE A 39 5.61 -7.41 5.28
C ILE A 39 5.60 -6.10 6.03
N ASP A 40 4.52 -5.82 6.77
CA ASP A 40 4.33 -4.59 7.52
C ASP A 40 5.47 -4.33 8.49
N GLY A 41 5.98 -3.10 8.52
CA GLY A 41 7.04 -2.69 9.43
C GLY A 41 8.42 -3.32 9.17
N PHE A 42 8.66 -3.92 7.98
CA PHE A 42 9.95 -4.51 7.65
C PHE A 42 10.94 -3.43 7.23
N ARG A 43 11.78 -2.99 8.17
CA ARG A 43 12.88 -2.05 7.91
C ARG A 43 13.84 -2.59 6.84
N ALA A 44 14.35 -1.69 6.03
CA ALA A 44 15.30 -2.06 4.96
C ALA A 44 16.53 -2.84 5.49
N ASP A 45 17.01 -2.52 6.71
CA ASP A 45 18.17 -3.17 7.34
C ASP A 45 17.87 -4.52 8.02
N TYR A 46 16.62 -4.99 8.04
CA TYR A 46 16.29 -6.29 8.64
C TYR A 46 16.82 -7.48 7.84
N LEU A 47 17.08 -7.34 6.55
CA LEU A 47 17.75 -8.39 5.76
C LEU A 47 19.15 -8.73 6.31
N GLU A 48 19.83 -7.79 6.96
CA GLU A 48 21.17 -7.96 7.52
C GLU A 48 21.17 -8.70 8.86
N LEU A 49 19.99 -8.92 9.47
CA LEU A 49 19.89 -9.63 10.76
C LEU A 49 20.17 -11.14 10.67
N GLY A 50 20.24 -11.70 9.45
CA GLY A 50 20.60 -13.12 9.21
C GLY A 50 19.51 -14.13 9.57
N VAL A 51 18.27 -13.69 9.85
CA VAL A 51 17.16 -14.53 10.27
C VAL A 51 16.12 -14.79 9.16
N THR A 52 16.37 -14.26 7.97
CA THR A 52 15.49 -14.36 6.79
C THR A 52 16.23 -14.99 5.61
N PRO A 53 16.62 -16.29 5.67
CA PRO A 53 17.44 -16.93 4.65
C PRO A 53 16.78 -17.01 3.27
N GLU A 54 15.46 -17.16 3.20
CA GLU A 54 14.73 -17.21 1.93
C GLU A 54 14.69 -15.83 1.27
N LEU A 55 14.32 -14.77 1.99
CA LEU A 55 14.38 -13.40 1.46
C LEU A 55 15.80 -13.02 1.04
N ALA A 56 16.81 -13.40 1.83
CA ALA A 56 18.20 -13.15 1.48
C ALA A 56 18.61 -13.91 0.18
N ARG A 57 18.09 -15.12 -0.05
CA ARG A 57 18.29 -15.85 -1.31
C ARG A 57 17.61 -15.15 -2.48
N LEU A 58 16.31 -14.77 -2.33
CA LEU A 58 15.56 -14.04 -3.35
C LEU A 58 16.24 -12.73 -3.72
N ALA A 59 16.77 -12.00 -2.72
CA ALA A 59 17.51 -10.76 -2.90
C ALA A 59 18.79 -10.96 -3.76
N ARG A 60 19.57 -11.99 -3.47
CA ARG A 60 20.78 -12.31 -4.27
C ARG A 60 20.44 -12.73 -5.70
N GLU A 61 19.33 -13.41 -5.90
CA GLU A 61 18.90 -13.92 -7.21
C GLU A 61 18.03 -12.92 -8.00
N GLY A 62 17.66 -11.79 -7.38
CA GLY A 62 16.80 -10.77 -7.94
C GLY A 62 17.35 -9.36 -7.80
N ALA A 63 16.48 -8.39 -7.58
CA ALA A 63 16.80 -6.99 -7.31
C ALA A 63 16.32 -6.62 -5.89
N GLN A 64 17.12 -5.88 -5.14
CA GLN A 64 16.77 -5.43 -3.78
C GLN A 64 17.21 -4.00 -3.53
N GLY A 65 16.58 -3.35 -2.57
CA GLY A 65 16.97 -2.02 -2.10
C GLY A 65 16.05 -1.51 -1.02
N ALA A 66 16.26 -0.27 -0.64
CA ALA A 66 15.38 0.44 0.26
C ALA A 66 14.42 1.35 -0.52
N ILE A 67 13.20 1.50 -0.01
CA ILE A 67 12.25 2.52 -0.45
C ILE A 67 11.90 3.44 0.71
N ARG A 68 11.72 4.73 0.41
CA ARG A 68 11.26 5.73 1.37
C ARG A 68 9.74 5.72 1.40
N PRO A 69 9.10 5.57 2.58
CA PRO A 69 7.65 5.70 2.67
C PRO A 69 7.19 7.13 2.34
N SER A 70 5.96 7.28 1.91
CA SER A 70 5.30 8.58 1.84
C SER A 70 4.93 9.06 3.25
N PHE A 71 4.87 10.38 3.44
CA PHE A 71 4.40 10.96 4.71
C PHE A 71 2.86 10.93 4.79
N PRO A 72 2.29 10.57 5.95
CA PRO A 72 2.93 10.03 7.14
C PRO A 72 3.34 8.56 6.93
N SER A 73 4.43 8.14 7.60
CA SER A 73 4.94 6.77 7.53
C SER A 73 4.03 5.80 8.29
N LYS A 74 2.77 5.69 7.88
CA LYS A 74 1.70 4.89 8.49
C LYS A 74 1.19 3.83 7.52
N THR A 75 0.62 2.76 8.09
CA THR A 75 0.22 1.54 7.38
C THR A 75 -0.73 1.78 6.21
N PHE A 76 -1.92 2.33 6.45
CA PHE A 76 -2.91 2.46 5.38
C PHE A 76 -2.51 3.46 4.30
N PRO A 77 -1.99 4.66 4.64
CA PRO A 77 -1.44 5.56 3.63
C PRO A 77 -0.43 4.90 2.71
N ASN A 78 0.56 4.19 3.28
CA ASN A 78 1.64 3.64 2.47
C ASN A 78 1.25 2.37 1.71
N HIS A 79 0.42 1.50 2.25
CA HIS A 79 -0.13 0.38 1.48
C HIS A 79 -0.95 0.86 0.28
N TYR A 80 -1.70 1.95 0.44
CA TYR A 80 -2.48 2.48 -0.69
C TYR A 80 -1.58 3.20 -1.70
N THR A 81 -0.54 3.89 -1.24
CA THR A 81 0.52 4.43 -2.10
C THR A 81 1.19 3.36 -2.96
N LEU A 82 1.59 2.22 -2.37
CA LEU A 82 2.27 1.13 -3.09
C LEU A 82 1.46 0.59 -4.29
N VAL A 83 0.14 0.61 -4.21
CA VAL A 83 -0.74 0.04 -5.24
C VAL A 83 -1.41 1.08 -6.15
N THR A 84 -1.33 2.37 -5.81
CA THR A 84 -1.85 3.48 -6.64
C THR A 84 -0.76 4.31 -7.28
N GLY A 85 0.46 4.28 -6.69
CA GLY A 85 1.54 5.19 -7.06
C GLY A 85 1.27 6.65 -6.69
N LEU A 86 0.18 6.93 -6.00
CA LEU A 86 -0.17 8.28 -5.53
C LEU A 86 0.32 8.48 -4.09
N ARG A 87 0.65 9.72 -3.75
CA ARG A 87 0.93 10.11 -2.38
C ARG A 87 -0.36 10.25 -1.56
N PRO A 88 -0.32 10.18 -0.22
CA PRO A 88 -1.50 10.30 0.64
C PRO A 88 -2.35 11.55 0.35
N ASP A 89 -1.72 12.66 -0.01
CA ASP A 89 -2.39 13.90 -0.37
C ASP A 89 -3.17 13.84 -1.70
N HIS A 90 -2.87 12.87 -2.56
CA HIS A 90 -3.56 12.66 -3.82
C HIS A 90 -4.58 11.51 -3.75
N HIS A 91 -4.25 10.39 -3.09
CA HIS A 91 -5.20 9.27 -2.98
C HIS A 91 -6.14 9.36 -1.77
N GLY A 92 -5.96 10.37 -0.89
CA GLY A 92 -6.89 10.69 0.19
C GLY A 92 -6.88 9.78 1.42
N ILE A 93 -6.06 8.75 1.48
CA ILE A 93 -5.83 7.97 2.72
C ILE A 93 -4.67 8.67 3.44
N VAL A 94 -5.01 9.71 4.20
CA VAL A 94 -4.02 10.63 4.78
C VAL A 94 -3.51 10.18 6.14
N ASP A 95 -4.18 9.23 6.79
CA ASP A 95 -3.80 8.65 8.08
C ASP A 95 -4.53 7.33 8.30
N ASN A 96 -4.13 6.56 9.30
CA ASN A 96 -4.88 5.38 9.81
C ASN A 96 -6.20 5.80 10.49
N ASN A 97 -6.26 7.04 11.03
CA ASN A 97 -7.47 7.65 11.58
C ASN A 97 -7.69 9.01 10.91
N MET A 98 -8.84 9.21 10.27
CA MET A 98 -9.10 10.45 9.55
C MET A 98 -10.58 10.82 9.51
N ARG A 99 -10.85 12.09 9.26
CA ARG A 99 -12.20 12.63 9.03
C ARG A 99 -12.30 13.19 7.63
N ASP A 100 -13.48 13.11 7.04
CA ASP A 100 -13.75 13.71 5.74
C ASP A 100 -14.96 14.66 5.87
N PRO A 101 -14.82 15.94 5.53
CA PRO A 101 -15.95 16.88 5.52
C PRO A 101 -17.12 16.44 4.62
N GLN A 102 -16.84 15.62 3.59
CA GLN A 102 -17.85 15.07 2.68
C GLN A 102 -18.49 13.78 3.20
N ILE A 103 -18.00 13.21 4.31
CA ILE A 103 -18.55 12.03 5.00
C ILE A 103 -18.77 12.38 6.47
N PRO A 104 -19.68 13.32 6.76
CA PRO A 104 -19.86 13.84 8.11
C PRO A 104 -20.33 12.75 9.08
N GLY A 105 -19.91 12.86 10.34
CA GLY A 105 -20.29 11.95 11.41
C GLY A 105 -19.60 10.59 11.40
N VAL A 106 -18.74 10.31 10.41
CA VAL A 106 -17.95 9.08 10.35
C VAL A 106 -16.47 9.39 10.52
N THR A 107 -15.83 8.73 11.46
CA THR A 107 -14.37 8.70 11.56
C THR A 107 -13.87 7.40 10.92
N PHE A 108 -12.99 7.51 9.95
CA PHE A 108 -12.24 6.38 9.45
C PHE A 108 -11.26 5.92 10.52
N ALA A 109 -11.21 4.64 10.76
CA ALA A 109 -10.23 3.99 11.63
C ALA A 109 -10.06 2.53 11.17
N LEU A 110 -8.90 1.93 11.43
CA LEU A 110 -8.61 0.53 11.04
C LEU A 110 -9.65 -0.45 11.61
N SER A 111 -10.15 -0.19 12.81
CA SER A 111 -11.17 -0.99 13.49
C SER A 111 -12.60 -0.72 13.03
N ASN A 112 -12.85 0.35 12.27
CA ASN A 112 -14.18 0.70 11.80
C ASN A 112 -14.49 -0.01 10.48
N ARG A 113 -15.06 -1.22 10.58
CA ARG A 113 -15.42 -2.06 9.42
C ARG A 113 -16.31 -1.35 8.40
N GLN A 114 -17.24 -0.53 8.84
CA GLN A 114 -18.14 0.22 7.95
C GLN A 114 -17.33 1.24 7.12
N ALA A 115 -16.39 1.94 7.75
CA ALA A 115 -15.58 2.93 7.05
C ALA A 115 -14.60 2.25 6.07
N VAL A 116 -13.85 1.21 6.48
CA VAL A 116 -12.86 0.56 5.60
C VAL A 116 -13.46 -0.14 4.39
N THR A 117 -14.77 -0.46 4.40
CA THR A 117 -15.47 -1.05 3.26
C THR A 117 -16.26 -0.05 2.42
N ASP A 118 -16.34 1.20 2.86
CA ASP A 118 -17.02 2.28 2.12
C ASP A 118 -16.08 2.88 1.06
N ARG A 119 -16.42 2.70 -0.22
CA ARG A 119 -15.61 3.16 -1.35
C ARG A 119 -15.29 4.66 -1.34
N ARG A 120 -16.13 5.50 -0.72
CA ARG A 120 -15.94 6.95 -0.67
C ARG A 120 -14.61 7.35 -0.02
N TRP A 121 -14.05 6.51 0.83
CA TRP A 121 -12.73 6.72 1.40
C TRP A 121 -11.59 6.45 0.43
N TRP A 122 -11.78 5.55 -0.55
CA TRP A 122 -10.75 4.99 -1.43
C TRP A 122 -10.79 5.52 -2.86
N ASP A 123 -11.91 6.13 -3.30
CA ASP A 123 -12.18 6.48 -4.69
C ASP A 123 -11.28 7.60 -5.26
N ASP A 124 -10.54 8.34 -4.41
CA ASP A 124 -9.60 9.36 -4.85
C ASP A 124 -8.35 8.72 -5.53
N GLY A 125 -8.01 7.45 -5.23
CA GLY A 125 -6.96 6.67 -5.91
C GLY A 125 -7.52 5.51 -6.75
N GLU A 126 -6.76 5.09 -7.79
CA GLU A 126 -7.05 3.88 -8.56
C GLU A 126 -5.97 2.82 -8.31
N PRO A 127 -6.23 1.79 -7.49
CA PRO A 127 -5.25 0.75 -7.22
C PRO A 127 -5.08 -0.20 -8.41
N ILE A 128 -3.91 -0.82 -8.52
CA ILE A 128 -3.50 -1.68 -9.63
C ILE A 128 -4.50 -2.78 -9.96
N TRP A 129 -5.20 -3.33 -8.97
CA TRP A 129 -6.23 -4.35 -9.22
C TRP A 129 -7.45 -3.80 -9.94
N VAL A 130 -7.83 -2.52 -9.73
CA VAL A 130 -8.92 -1.88 -10.48
C VAL A 130 -8.53 -1.69 -11.94
N THR A 131 -7.32 -1.19 -12.19
CA THR A 131 -6.77 -1.04 -13.55
C THR A 131 -6.69 -2.40 -14.26
N ALA A 132 -6.22 -3.44 -13.57
CA ALA A 132 -6.11 -4.80 -14.12
C ALA A 132 -7.50 -5.39 -14.46
N GLU A 133 -8.47 -5.32 -13.54
CA GLU A 133 -9.84 -5.83 -13.77
C GLU A 133 -10.54 -5.10 -14.92
N ARG A 134 -10.34 -3.77 -15.05
CA ARG A 134 -10.86 -2.99 -16.18
C ARG A 134 -10.22 -3.38 -17.51
N ALA A 135 -8.97 -3.85 -17.48
CA ALA A 135 -8.27 -4.40 -18.64
C ALA A 135 -8.65 -5.86 -18.93
N GLY A 136 -9.60 -6.46 -18.22
CA GLY A 136 -10.03 -7.83 -18.36
C GLY A 136 -9.10 -8.88 -17.72
N LEU A 137 -8.15 -8.43 -16.89
CA LEU A 137 -7.21 -9.29 -16.16
C LEU A 137 -7.76 -9.57 -14.75
N ARG A 138 -7.84 -10.84 -14.38
CA ARG A 138 -8.32 -11.24 -13.05
C ARG A 138 -7.29 -10.93 -11.98
N THR A 139 -7.76 -10.50 -10.80
CA THR A 139 -6.93 -10.24 -9.64
C THR A 139 -7.40 -11.01 -8.41
N ALA A 140 -6.49 -11.29 -7.46
CA ALA A 140 -6.81 -12.00 -6.23
C ALA A 140 -6.06 -11.39 -5.05
N ILE A 141 -6.77 -10.92 -4.04
CA ILE A 141 -6.20 -10.13 -2.95
C ILE A 141 -6.40 -10.82 -1.60
N MET A 142 -5.28 -11.14 -0.96
CA MET A 142 -5.21 -11.72 0.37
C MET A 142 -4.80 -10.65 1.37
N PHE A 143 -5.79 -9.93 1.91
CA PHE A 143 -5.62 -8.89 2.91
C PHE A 143 -4.77 -7.69 2.42
N TRP A 144 -5.38 -6.72 1.79
CA TRP A 144 -4.72 -5.47 1.42
C TRP A 144 -5.63 -4.29 1.74
N PRO A 145 -5.13 -3.20 2.36
CA PRO A 145 -5.91 -2.00 2.61
C PRO A 145 -6.63 -1.50 1.35
N GLY A 146 -7.95 -1.30 1.46
CA GLY A 146 -8.81 -0.87 0.36
C GLY A 146 -9.38 -1.99 -0.53
N SER A 147 -8.86 -3.22 -0.47
CA SER A 147 -9.33 -4.31 -1.35
C SER A 147 -10.73 -4.82 -1.03
N GLU A 148 -11.23 -4.54 0.17
CA GLU A 148 -12.57 -4.91 0.61
C GLU A 148 -13.65 -3.90 0.18
N ALA A 149 -13.25 -2.73 -0.29
CA ALA A 149 -14.16 -1.74 -0.87
C ALA A 149 -14.27 -1.91 -2.39
N PRO A 150 -15.43 -1.62 -3.00
CA PRO A 150 -15.57 -1.60 -4.46
C PRO A 150 -15.01 -0.28 -5.02
N VAL A 151 -13.67 -0.11 -4.97
CA VAL A 151 -13.01 1.14 -5.37
C VAL A 151 -13.38 1.49 -6.80
N ARG A 152 -13.86 2.72 -7.00
CA ARG A 152 -14.40 3.19 -8.30
C ARG A 152 -15.40 2.23 -8.93
N GLY A 153 -16.14 1.48 -8.09
CA GLY A 153 -17.14 0.50 -8.50
C GLY A 153 -16.60 -0.87 -8.89
N VAL A 154 -15.28 -1.11 -8.76
CA VAL A 154 -14.62 -2.37 -9.17
C VAL A 154 -14.08 -3.10 -7.95
N ARG A 155 -14.25 -4.41 -7.91
CA ARG A 155 -13.65 -5.30 -6.91
C ARG A 155 -12.65 -6.24 -7.57
N PRO A 156 -11.66 -6.75 -6.83
CA PRO A 156 -10.87 -7.89 -7.28
C PRO A 156 -11.77 -9.08 -7.64
N SER A 157 -11.40 -9.89 -8.62
CA SER A 157 -12.09 -11.13 -8.99
C SER A 157 -12.18 -12.13 -7.84
N ALA A 158 -11.15 -12.14 -6.95
CA ALA A 158 -11.13 -12.89 -5.71
C ALA A 158 -10.48 -12.06 -4.59
N TRP A 159 -11.04 -12.13 -3.38
CA TRP A 159 -10.48 -11.45 -2.21
C TRP A 159 -10.95 -12.12 -0.92
N ARG A 160 -10.27 -11.80 0.18
CA ARG A 160 -10.67 -12.25 1.52
C ARG A 160 -10.83 -11.05 2.43
N THR A 161 -11.84 -11.10 3.29
CA THR A 161 -11.99 -10.19 4.43
C THR A 161 -10.83 -10.41 5.38
N TYR A 162 -10.22 -9.32 5.88
CA TYR A 162 -9.11 -9.40 6.81
C TYR A 162 -9.47 -10.18 8.07
N ASP A 163 -8.63 -11.14 8.40
CA ASP A 163 -8.70 -11.99 9.59
C ASP A 163 -7.28 -12.19 10.14
N ALA A 164 -7.00 -11.53 11.27
CA ALA A 164 -5.71 -11.63 11.94
C ALA A 164 -5.42 -13.04 12.51
N ALA A 165 -6.47 -13.84 12.76
CA ALA A 165 -6.31 -15.21 13.25
C ALA A 165 -5.84 -16.19 12.17
N LEU A 166 -5.91 -15.82 10.90
CA LEU A 166 -5.49 -16.70 9.81
C LEU A 166 -3.95 -16.74 9.73
N SER A 167 -3.39 -17.93 9.93
CA SER A 167 -1.94 -18.12 9.97
C SER A 167 -1.24 -17.74 8.66
N PRO A 168 0.05 -17.36 8.67
CA PRO A 168 0.82 -17.09 7.47
C PRO A 168 0.77 -18.23 6.44
N GLU A 169 0.80 -19.48 6.91
CA GLU A 169 0.72 -20.68 6.06
C GLU A 169 -0.65 -20.79 5.36
N ALA A 170 -1.72 -20.51 6.07
CA ALA A 170 -3.07 -20.54 5.50
C ALA A 170 -3.27 -19.45 4.46
N ARG A 171 -2.69 -18.25 4.69
CA ARG A 171 -2.68 -17.15 3.69
C ARG A 171 -1.94 -17.58 2.42
N VAL A 172 -0.76 -18.17 2.55
CA VAL A 172 0.01 -18.72 1.43
C VAL A 172 -0.78 -19.82 0.72
N GLY A 173 -1.40 -20.74 1.45
CA GLY A 173 -2.25 -21.79 0.90
C GLY A 173 -3.38 -21.24 0.04
N GLN A 174 -4.03 -20.15 0.49
CA GLN A 174 -5.08 -19.47 -0.27
C GLN A 174 -4.53 -18.86 -1.58
N VAL A 175 -3.36 -18.21 -1.54
CA VAL A 175 -2.73 -17.64 -2.74
C VAL A 175 -2.40 -18.74 -3.75
N LEU A 176 -1.81 -19.86 -3.29
CA LEU A 176 -1.51 -21.00 -4.14
C LEU A 176 -2.77 -21.63 -4.73
N SER A 177 -3.87 -21.76 -3.97
CA SER A 177 -5.13 -22.30 -4.47
C SER A 177 -5.74 -21.45 -5.60
N TRP A 178 -5.62 -20.13 -5.55
CA TRP A 178 -6.06 -19.27 -6.65
C TRP A 178 -5.27 -19.48 -7.95
N LEU A 179 -4.01 -19.90 -7.82
CA LEU A 179 -3.14 -20.21 -8.98
C LEU A 179 -3.38 -21.59 -9.58
N GLU A 180 -4.14 -22.47 -8.91
CA GLU A 180 -4.58 -23.77 -9.45
C GLU A 180 -5.66 -23.65 -10.51
N ALA A 181 -6.32 -22.50 -10.62
CA ALA A 181 -7.30 -22.21 -11.64
C ALA A 181 -6.72 -22.45 -13.05
N PRO A 182 -7.55 -22.87 -14.04
CA PRO A 182 -7.13 -22.95 -15.43
C PRO A 182 -6.48 -21.64 -15.89
N ARG A 183 -5.51 -21.72 -16.80
CA ARG A 183 -4.74 -20.52 -17.24
C ARG A 183 -5.61 -19.33 -17.63
N SER A 184 -6.77 -19.57 -18.28
CA SER A 184 -7.71 -18.53 -18.69
C SER A 184 -8.44 -17.83 -17.54
N ALA A 185 -8.51 -18.48 -16.37
CA ALA A 185 -9.16 -17.96 -15.16
C ALA A 185 -8.17 -17.60 -14.04
N ARG A 186 -6.85 -17.83 -14.28
CA ARG A 186 -5.80 -17.59 -13.30
C ARG A 186 -5.60 -16.08 -13.09
N PRO A 187 -5.51 -15.61 -11.83
CA PRO A 187 -5.21 -14.21 -11.56
C PRO A 187 -3.87 -13.80 -12.16
N ARG A 188 -3.84 -12.60 -12.78
CA ARG A 188 -2.65 -11.96 -13.30
C ARG A 188 -1.89 -11.22 -12.20
N PHE A 189 -2.62 -10.62 -11.28
CA PHE A 189 -2.08 -9.91 -10.12
C PHE A 189 -2.64 -10.54 -8.84
N LEU A 190 -1.75 -10.81 -7.89
CA LEU A 190 -2.11 -11.27 -6.56
C LEU A 190 -1.43 -10.37 -5.52
N ALA A 191 -2.09 -10.14 -4.39
CA ALA A 191 -1.47 -9.47 -3.24
C ALA A 191 -1.61 -10.32 -1.98
N LEU A 192 -0.61 -10.24 -1.10
CA LEU A 192 -0.52 -10.98 0.16
C LEU A 192 0.08 -10.07 1.23
N TYR A 193 -0.51 -10.04 2.41
CA TYR A 193 -0.11 -9.17 3.52
C TYR A 193 0.20 -9.97 4.78
N PHE A 194 1.27 -9.54 5.50
CA PHE A 194 1.71 -10.06 6.79
C PHE A 194 1.97 -8.90 7.77
N GLU A 195 1.32 -8.91 8.93
CA GLU A 195 1.41 -7.90 9.99
C GLU A 195 2.34 -8.25 11.14
N ALA A 196 2.81 -9.49 11.23
CA ALA A 196 3.46 -10.01 12.44
C ALA A 196 4.73 -9.24 12.85
N VAL A 197 5.50 -8.73 11.88
CA VAL A 197 6.75 -8.01 12.14
C VAL A 197 6.46 -6.64 12.75
N ASP A 198 5.48 -5.90 12.20
CA ASP A 198 5.01 -4.63 12.76
C ASP A 198 4.47 -4.80 14.18
N THR A 199 3.59 -5.78 14.38
CA THR A 199 3.01 -6.09 15.69
C THR A 199 4.11 -6.38 16.74
N ALA A 200 5.12 -7.18 16.39
CA ALA A 200 6.25 -7.44 17.26
C ALA A 200 7.07 -6.17 17.51
N GLY A 201 7.29 -5.35 16.48
CA GLY A 201 7.99 -4.07 16.57
C GLY A 201 7.34 -3.11 17.56
N HIS A 202 6.02 -2.94 17.48
CA HIS A 202 5.26 -2.11 18.40
C HIS A 202 5.35 -2.59 19.85
N HIS A 203 5.28 -3.90 20.09
CA HIS A 203 5.24 -4.42 21.45
C HIS A 203 6.61 -4.51 22.13
N TYR A 204 7.66 -4.83 21.36
CA TYR A 204 8.95 -5.24 21.90
C TYR A 204 10.14 -4.41 21.40
N GLY A 205 9.92 -3.55 20.39
CA GLY A 205 10.95 -2.74 19.78
C GLY A 205 11.64 -3.40 18.56
N PRO A 206 12.22 -2.58 17.66
CA PRO A 206 12.67 -3.01 16.34
C PRO A 206 13.84 -4.00 16.35
N ARG A 207 14.59 -4.12 17.45
CA ARG A 207 15.76 -5.02 17.58
C ARG A 207 15.51 -6.21 18.51
N SER A 208 14.27 -6.40 18.97
CA SER A 208 13.89 -7.45 19.91
C SER A 208 14.05 -8.86 19.33
N ARG A 209 14.07 -9.84 20.23
CA ARG A 209 14.04 -11.25 19.86
C ARG A 209 12.73 -11.59 19.15
N GLU A 210 11.64 -11.05 19.62
CA GLU A 210 10.29 -11.27 19.10
C GLU A 210 10.14 -10.76 17.64
N VAL A 211 10.77 -9.64 17.29
CA VAL A 211 10.86 -9.19 15.89
C VAL A 211 11.64 -10.19 15.04
N LYS A 212 12.77 -10.71 15.54
CA LYS A 212 13.56 -11.73 14.82
C LYS A 212 12.77 -13.03 14.61
N GLU A 213 11.98 -13.43 15.60
CA GLU A 213 11.09 -14.61 15.49
C GLU A 213 9.98 -14.37 14.47
N ALA A 214 9.33 -13.20 14.48
CA ALA A 214 8.31 -12.82 13.47
C ALA A 214 8.88 -12.76 12.05
N LEU A 215 10.09 -12.22 11.89
CA LEU A 215 10.82 -12.21 10.62
C LEU A 215 11.07 -13.64 10.11
N ALA A 216 11.57 -14.54 10.96
CA ALA A 216 11.86 -15.92 10.58
C ALA A 216 10.58 -16.70 10.21
N GLN A 217 9.47 -16.49 10.92
CA GLN A 217 8.18 -17.09 10.60
C GLN A 217 7.63 -16.62 9.25
N THR A 218 7.69 -15.30 9.00
CA THR A 218 7.25 -14.70 7.73
C THR A 218 8.12 -15.18 6.56
N ASP A 219 9.44 -15.23 6.75
CA ASP A 219 10.39 -15.77 5.77
C ASP A 219 10.09 -17.23 5.41
N ALA A 220 9.81 -18.07 6.41
CA ALA A 220 9.42 -19.45 6.20
C ALA A 220 8.12 -19.60 5.38
N ALA A 221 7.14 -18.72 5.63
CA ALA A 221 5.89 -18.68 4.86
C ALA A 221 6.15 -18.28 3.39
N ILE A 222 7.01 -17.29 3.15
CA ILE A 222 7.44 -16.91 1.78
C ILE A 222 8.18 -18.06 1.10
N GLY A 223 9.05 -18.75 1.82
CA GLY A 223 9.71 -19.97 1.30
C GLY A 223 8.72 -21.08 0.89
N ARG A 224 7.61 -21.25 1.65
CA ARG A 224 6.52 -22.17 1.24
C ARG A 224 5.82 -21.70 -0.04
N LEU A 225 5.58 -20.39 -0.17
CA LEU A 225 4.99 -19.84 -1.40
C LEU A 225 5.88 -20.17 -2.61
N VAL A 226 7.19 -19.88 -2.51
CA VAL A 226 8.14 -20.11 -3.61
C VAL A 226 8.21 -21.59 -3.99
N ARG A 227 8.31 -22.50 -3.01
CA ARG A 227 8.28 -23.94 -3.26
C ARG A 227 6.95 -24.38 -3.86
N GLY A 228 5.83 -23.92 -3.33
CA GLY A 228 4.50 -24.25 -3.83
C GLY A 228 4.24 -23.78 -5.26
N LEU A 229 4.85 -22.67 -5.69
CA LEU A 229 4.84 -22.21 -7.09
C LEU A 229 5.66 -23.18 -7.97
N ALA A 230 6.85 -23.57 -7.54
CA ALA A 230 7.71 -24.50 -8.27
C ALA A 230 7.05 -25.87 -8.44
N GLU A 231 6.46 -26.44 -7.38
CA GLU A 231 5.71 -27.71 -7.40
C GLU A 231 4.54 -27.71 -8.39
N ARG A 232 3.94 -26.53 -8.63
CA ARG A 232 2.84 -26.34 -9.59
C ARG A 232 3.31 -25.95 -11.00
N GLY A 233 4.63 -25.85 -11.22
CA GLY A 233 5.18 -25.37 -12.47
C GLY A 233 4.73 -23.94 -12.82
N VAL A 234 4.48 -23.11 -11.82
CA VAL A 234 4.08 -21.71 -11.99
C VAL A 234 5.31 -20.82 -11.83
N GLU A 235 5.79 -20.29 -12.93
CA GLU A 235 6.76 -19.20 -12.91
C GLU A 235 6.03 -17.90 -12.58
N ALA A 236 6.52 -17.11 -11.61
CA ALA A 236 5.90 -15.87 -11.17
C ALA A 236 6.93 -14.77 -10.98
N ASN A 237 6.50 -13.51 -11.12
CA ASN A 237 7.23 -12.36 -10.62
C ASN A 237 6.75 -12.09 -9.17
N ILE A 238 7.68 -12.05 -8.23
CA ILE A 238 7.43 -11.78 -6.82
C ILE A 238 8.02 -10.41 -6.50
N VAL A 239 7.20 -9.54 -5.93
CA VAL A 239 7.60 -8.23 -5.39
C VAL A 239 7.33 -8.27 -3.90
N VAL A 240 8.38 -8.18 -3.07
CA VAL A 240 8.24 -8.06 -1.62
C VAL A 240 8.54 -6.62 -1.24
N VAL A 241 7.62 -6.01 -0.51
CA VAL A 241 7.74 -4.63 -0.03
C VAL A 241 7.41 -4.55 1.45
N SER A 242 7.79 -3.45 2.07
CA SER A 242 7.17 -2.96 3.30
C SER A 242 6.63 -1.56 3.06
N ASP A 243 5.68 -1.18 3.84
CA ASP A 243 5.02 0.13 3.81
C ASP A 243 5.81 1.19 4.58
N HIS A 244 6.51 0.80 5.63
CA HIS A 244 7.39 1.63 6.47
C HIS A 244 8.37 0.76 7.27
N GLY A 245 9.25 1.44 7.99
CA GLY A 245 10.11 0.82 9.00
C GLY A 245 9.52 0.93 10.40
N MET A 246 10.40 0.95 11.42
CA MET A 246 10.04 0.98 12.84
C MET A 246 11.16 1.67 13.64
N ALA A 247 10.83 2.63 14.49
CA ALA A 247 11.78 3.28 15.38
C ALA A 247 11.56 2.84 16.84
N GLU A 248 12.63 2.76 17.61
CA GLU A 248 12.54 2.52 19.04
C GLU A 248 12.02 3.74 19.77
N ILE A 249 11.02 3.56 20.63
CA ILE A 249 10.44 4.60 21.49
C ILE A 249 10.80 4.35 22.94
N SER A 250 10.76 5.40 23.78
CA SER A 250 11.20 5.33 25.18
C SER A 250 10.30 6.18 26.07
N PRO A 251 10.03 5.74 27.32
CA PRO A 251 9.29 6.54 28.29
C PRO A 251 10.00 7.85 28.67
N GLU A 252 11.30 7.98 28.42
CA GLU A 252 12.06 9.21 28.64
C GLU A 252 11.90 10.21 27.47
N ARG A 253 11.39 9.78 26.33
CA ARG A 253 11.21 10.60 25.11
C ARG A 253 9.72 10.88 24.87
N VAL A 254 9.11 11.65 25.76
CA VAL A 254 7.68 11.96 25.73
C VAL A 254 7.43 13.47 25.71
N ILE A 255 6.60 13.89 24.77
CA ILE A 255 6.10 15.26 24.69
C ILE A 255 4.67 15.27 25.25
N ARG A 256 4.47 15.99 26.35
CA ARG A 256 3.19 16.05 27.03
C ARG A 256 2.26 17.06 26.39
N LEU A 257 1.35 16.57 25.53
CA LEU A 257 0.40 17.41 24.82
C LEU A 257 -0.48 18.24 25.75
N ASP A 258 -0.94 17.64 26.85
CA ASP A 258 -1.79 18.26 27.86
C ASP A 258 -1.09 19.36 28.70
N GLU A 259 0.24 19.48 28.59
CA GLU A 259 1.02 20.61 29.12
C GLU A 259 1.21 21.76 28.11
N ILE A 260 0.92 21.48 26.83
CA ILE A 260 1.10 22.43 25.72
C ILE A 260 -0.21 23.08 25.31
N VAL A 261 -1.28 22.29 25.17
CA VAL A 261 -2.58 22.75 24.70
C VAL A 261 -3.69 22.32 25.65
N PRO A 262 -4.46 23.28 26.23
CA PRO A 262 -5.63 22.98 27.05
C PRO A 262 -6.70 22.19 26.29
N ALA A 263 -7.37 21.26 26.97
CA ALA A 263 -8.34 20.35 26.36
C ALA A 263 -9.56 21.07 25.76
N GLU A 264 -9.92 22.23 26.28
CA GLU A 264 -11.01 23.07 25.76
C GLU A 264 -10.71 23.73 24.40
N LEU A 265 -9.44 23.73 23.97
CA LEU A 265 -9.05 24.30 22.66
C LEU A 265 -9.26 23.32 21.50
N GLY A 266 -9.51 22.05 21.77
CA GLY A 266 -9.74 21.04 20.75
C GLY A 266 -9.30 19.64 21.16
N ALA A 267 -9.17 18.74 20.18
CA ALA A 267 -8.80 17.36 20.46
C ALA A 267 -7.88 16.78 19.38
N PRO A 268 -6.91 15.93 19.77
CA PRO A 268 -6.18 15.11 18.82
C PRO A 268 -7.08 14.01 18.25
N LEU A 269 -6.87 13.65 17.01
CA LEU A 269 -7.43 12.42 16.41
C LEU A 269 -6.38 11.30 16.41
N THR A 270 -5.14 11.62 16.09
CA THR A 270 -3.98 10.74 16.20
C THR A 270 -2.94 11.38 17.11
N MET A 271 -2.28 10.57 17.94
CA MET A 271 -1.12 10.92 18.76
C MET A 271 -0.08 9.80 18.67
N GLY A 272 1.11 10.07 19.13
CA GLY A 272 2.24 9.15 19.11
C GLY A 272 3.38 9.70 18.25
N ALA A 273 3.81 8.93 17.26
CA ALA A 273 4.86 9.30 16.31
C ALA A 273 4.52 10.50 15.40
N PHE A 274 3.27 10.93 15.40
CA PHE A 274 2.84 12.24 14.90
C PHE A 274 1.47 12.62 15.48
N LEU A 275 1.12 13.89 15.41
CA LEU A 275 -0.13 14.43 15.93
C LEU A 275 -0.99 15.02 14.81
N THR A 276 -2.24 14.60 14.74
CA THR A 276 -3.29 15.33 14.01
C THR A 276 -4.25 15.97 15.02
N TYR A 277 -4.44 17.30 14.92
CA TYR A 277 -5.21 18.05 15.90
C TYR A 277 -6.34 18.86 15.25
N TYR A 278 -7.51 18.77 15.84
CA TYR A 278 -8.71 19.48 15.43
C TYR A 278 -9.10 20.50 16.51
N PRO A 279 -8.92 21.81 16.24
CA PRO A 279 -9.39 22.87 17.13
C PRO A 279 -10.89 22.78 17.38
N ALA A 280 -11.31 23.16 18.57
CA ALA A 280 -12.72 23.35 18.88
C ALA A 280 -13.29 24.54 18.08
N PRO A 281 -14.57 24.50 17.65
CA PRO A 281 -15.16 25.58 16.91
C PRO A 281 -15.03 26.93 17.63
N GLY A 282 -14.49 27.97 16.93
CA GLY A 282 -14.22 29.27 17.45
C GLY A 282 -12.97 29.40 18.32
N ARG A 283 -12.19 28.35 18.49
CA ARG A 283 -10.93 28.34 19.26
C ARG A 283 -9.70 28.10 18.37
N GLU A 284 -9.83 28.20 17.04
CA GLU A 284 -8.79 27.87 16.05
C GLU A 284 -7.53 28.71 16.30
N ALA A 285 -7.67 30.01 16.50
CA ALA A 285 -6.53 30.92 16.72
C ALA A 285 -5.77 30.64 18.02
N GLU A 286 -6.47 30.23 19.08
CA GLU A 286 -5.84 29.89 20.36
C GLU A 286 -5.12 28.54 20.29
N ALA A 287 -5.74 27.53 19.66
CA ALA A 287 -5.11 26.25 19.43
C ALA A 287 -3.86 26.39 18.56
N GLU A 288 -3.93 27.19 17.50
CA GLU A 288 -2.77 27.51 16.66
C GLU A 288 -1.66 28.21 17.45
N ALA A 289 -1.99 29.21 18.25
CA ALA A 289 -1.00 29.92 19.08
C ALA A 289 -0.31 28.99 20.10
N ALA A 290 -1.03 28.00 20.60
CA ALA A 290 -0.47 27.01 21.53
C ALA A 290 0.45 26.00 20.82
N LEU A 291 0.07 25.51 19.62
CA LEU A 291 0.75 24.41 18.93
C LEU A 291 1.73 24.89 17.86
N VAL A 292 1.38 25.90 17.04
CA VAL A 292 2.21 26.33 15.90
C VAL A 292 3.25 27.36 16.36
N ARG A 293 4.18 26.91 17.16
CA ARG A 293 5.33 27.67 17.68
C ARG A 293 6.51 26.72 17.87
N SER A 294 7.66 27.22 18.29
CA SER A 294 8.81 26.38 18.64
C SER A 294 8.52 25.54 19.87
N HIS A 295 8.78 24.25 19.77
CA HIS A 295 8.73 23.28 20.86
C HIS A 295 10.02 22.47 20.90
N PRO A 296 10.48 22.02 22.07
CA PRO A 296 11.51 21.00 22.14
C PRO A 296 11.04 19.70 21.47
N HIS A 297 11.89 19.09 20.67
CA HIS A 297 11.72 17.76 20.06
C HIS A 297 10.50 17.58 19.14
N MET A 298 9.82 18.65 18.73
CA MET A 298 8.79 18.56 17.70
C MET A 298 8.63 19.86 16.92
N SER A 299 8.14 19.73 15.69
CA SER A 299 7.72 20.83 14.83
C SER A 299 6.23 20.72 14.56
N CYS A 300 5.51 21.85 14.63
CA CYS A 300 4.07 21.89 14.35
C CYS A 300 3.75 22.90 13.25
N TRP A 301 2.77 22.57 12.42
CA TRP A 301 2.35 23.42 11.30
C TRP A 301 0.82 23.44 11.15
N ARG A 302 0.32 24.56 10.64
CA ARG A 302 -0.96 24.52 9.94
C ARG A 302 -0.83 23.63 8.72
N LYS A 303 -1.90 22.98 8.29
CA LYS A 303 -1.84 22.08 7.12
C LYS A 303 -1.27 22.78 5.86
N SER A 304 -1.53 24.07 5.66
CA SER A 304 -1.00 24.86 4.53
C SER A 304 0.49 25.25 4.66
N GLN A 305 1.12 24.98 5.80
CA GLN A 305 2.51 25.33 6.12
C GLN A 305 3.38 24.09 6.31
N ILE A 306 2.83 22.88 6.12
CA ILE A 306 3.61 21.65 6.15
C ILE A 306 4.71 21.72 5.09
N PRO A 307 5.98 21.37 5.42
CA PRO A 307 7.09 21.46 4.48
C PRO A 307 6.79 20.73 3.16
N ALA A 308 7.05 21.39 2.03
CA ALA A 308 6.76 20.85 0.69
C ALA A 308 7.44 19.50 0.42
N ALA A 309 8.57 19.22 1.09
CA ALA A 309 9.27 17.94 0.98
C ALA A 309 8.43 16.74 1.41
N TYR A 310 7.42 16.93 2.27
CA TYR A 310 6.53 15.85 2.68
C TYR A 310 5.41 15.57 1.67
N HIS A 311 5.19 16.42 0.67
CA HIS A 311 4.11 16.29 -0.32
C HIS A 311 2.75 16.02 0.34
N TYR A 312 2.44 16.82 1.36
CA TYR A 312 1.29 16.59 2.24
C TYR A 312 0.73 17.92 2.75
N GLY A 313 -0.59 18.03 2.90
CA GLY A 313 -1.23 19.22 3.45
C GLY A 313 -2.34 19.81 2.59
N SER A 314 -2.51 19.40 1.32
CA SER A 314 -3.56 19.96 0.44
C SER A 314 -4.88 19.21 0.50
N HIS A 315 -4.86 17.91 0.78
CA HIS A 315 -6.08 17.11 0.77
C HIS A 315 -7.08 17.54 1.85
N ARG A 316 -8.38 17.48 1.55
CA ARG A 316 -9.49 17.91 2.44
C ARG A 316 -9.52 17.18 3.79
N ARG A 317 -8.99 15.93 3.85
CA ARG A 317 -8.96 15.07 5.05
C ARG A 317 -7.77 15.37 5.97
N VAL A 318 -6.77 16.10 5.49
CA VAL A 318 -5.64 16.50 6.34
C VAL A 318 -6.13 17.40 7.46
N ALA A 319 -5.75 17.08 8.69
CA ALA A 319 -6.13 17.83 9.88
C ALA A 319 -5.65 19.29 9.84
N PRO A 320 -6.35 20.23 10.46
CA PRO A 320 -5.98 21.65 10.46
C PRO A 320 -4.57 21.92 10.99
N ILE A 321 -4.15 21.18 12.03
CA ILE A 321 -2.82 21.29 12.64
C ILE A 321 -2.19 19.89 12.69
N LEU A 322 -0.92 19.84 12.34
CA LEU A 322 -0.09 18.65 12.39
C LEU A 322 1.18 18.95 13.17
N CYS A 323 1.59 18.03 14.06
CA CYS A 323 2.90 18.07 14.68
C CYS A 323 3.66 16.78 14.42
N LEU A 324 4.96 16.90 14.16
CA LEU A 324 5.88 15.81 13.93
C LEU A 324 6.99 15.88 14.98
N PRO A 325 7.09 14.88 15.87
CA PRO A 325 8.20 14.81 16.81
C PRO A 325 9.46 14.30 16.13
N GLU A 326 10.61 14.52 16.77
CA GLU A 326 11.87 13.86 16.40
C GLU A 326 11.69 12.33 16.47
N THR A 327 12.39 11.59 15.61
CA THR A 327 12.27 10.12 15.57
C THR A 327 12.54 9.49 16.93
N GLY A 328 11.61 8.66 17.37
CA GLY A 328 11.65 7.99 18.68
C GLY A 328 11.05 8.79 19.84
N TRP A 329 10.59 10.01 19.61
CA TRP A 329 9.79 10.78 20.58
C TRP A 329 8.30 10.55 20.36
N GLU A 330 7.54 10.49 21.44
CA GLU A 330 6.10 10.23 21.42
C GLU A 330 5.31 11.41 21.97
N ILE A 331 4.28 11.85 21.23
CA ILE A 331 3.32 12.85 21.70
C ILE A 331 2.20 12.12 22.45
N ALA A 332 2.03 12.44 23.73
CA ALA A 332 1.07 11.76 24.59
C ALA A 332 0.43 12.70 25.61
N THR A 333 -0.68 12.28 26.19
CA THR A 333 -1.28 12.93 27.36
C THR A 333 -1.07 12.08 28.62
N ALA A 334 -1.20 12.68 29.82
CA ALA A 334 -1.18 11.91 31.06
C ALA A 334 -2.20 10.77 31.07
N GLU A 335 -3.36 10.99 30.46
CA GLU A 335 -4.41 9.98 30.38
C GLU A 335 -4.00 8.83 29.46
N SER A 336 -3.45 9.12 28.28
CA SER A 336 -3.01 8.09 27.33
C SER A 336 -1.87 7.25 27.91
N LEU A 337 -0.93 7.87 28.62
CA LEU A 337 0.18 7.19 29.28
C LEU A 337 -0.27 6.21 30.38
N ARG A 338 -1.32 6.58 31.13
CA ARG A 338 -1.91 5.66 32.12
C ARG A 338 -2.57 4.45 31.48
N LYS A 339 -3.18 4.62 30.29
CA LYS A 339 -3.83 3.53 29.56
C LYS A 339 -2.83 2.64 28.83
N ARG A 340 -1.82 3.23 28.22
CA ARG A 340 -0.78 2.55 27.45
C ARG A 340 0.58 3.19 27.74
N PRO A 341 1.42 2.59 28.58
CA PRO A 341 2.79 3.03 28.79
C PRO A 341 3.60 2.94 27.49
N ILE A 342 4.48 3.92 27.27
CA ILE A 342 5.37 3.94 26.11
C ILE A 342 6.44 2.88 26.27
N LYS A 343 6.54 1.98 25.29
CA LYS A 343 7.55 0.92 25.18
C LYS A 343 7.56 0.35 23.75
N GLY A 344 8.64 -0.33 23.40
CA GLY A 344 8.74 -1.02 22.11
C GLY A 344 9.09 -0.06 20.99
N GLY A 345 8.32 -0.05 19.92
CA GLY A 345 8.53 0.80 18.77
C GLY A 345 7.26 1.46 18.26
N ASP A 346 7.45 2.52 17.46
CA ASP A 346 6.39 3.15 16.68
C ASP A 346 6.92 3.60 15.31
N HIS A 347 6.00 3.96 14.43
CA HIS A 347 6.24 4.48 13.10
C HIS A 347 5.25 5.60 12.79
N GLY A 348 5.54 6.41 11.76
CA GLY A 348 4.78 7.63 11.47
C GLY A 348 5.66 8.88 11.57
N PHE A 349 6.93 8.68 11.93
CA PHE A 349 7.96 9.70 11.98
C PHE A 349 8.35 10.21 10.58
N ASP A 350 9.31 11.10 10.54
CA ASP A 350 9.88 11.66 9.31
C ASP A 350 10.26 10.52 8.33
N PRO A 351 9.69 10.49 7.11
CA PRO A 351 10.02 9.46 6.13
C PRO A 351 11.48 9.50 5.66
N TYR A 352 12.19 10.60 5.91
CA TYR A 352 13.62 10.71 5.62
C TYR A 352 14.51 10.08 6.69
N ALA A 353 13.96 9.74 7.86
CA ALA A 353 14.69 9.02 8.89
C ALA A 353 15.04 7.59 8.42
N PRO A 354 16.29 7.13 8.63
CA PRO A 354 16.70 5.77 8.22
C PRO A 354 15.84 4.67 8.82
N GLU A 355 15.31 4.88 10.02
CA GLU A 355 14.41 3.96 10.74
C GLU A 355 13.08 3.73 10.01
N MET A 356 12.64 4.69 9.19
CA MET A 356 11.40 4.61 8.41
C MET A 356 11.61 3.97 7.04
N GLN A 357 12.85 3.79 6.57
CA GLN A 357 13.11 3.13 5.30
C GLN A 357 12.61 1.68 5.30
N ALA A 358 11.95 1.31 4.23
CA ALA A 358 11.27 0.05 4.04
C ALA A 358 11.94 -0.83 2.99
N LEU A 359 11.67 -2.14 3.03
CA LEU A 359 12.21 -3.11 2.07
C LEU A 359 11.57 -2.96 0.68
N PHE A 360 12.39 -3.08 -0.35
CA PHE A 360 11.99 -3.48 -1.70
C PHE A 360 12.80 -4.69 -2.16
N LEU A 361 12.12 -5.72 -2.67
CA LEU A 361 12.75 -6.88 -3.27
C LEU A 361 11.93 -7.36 -4.47
N GLY A 362 12.56 -7.58 -5.61
CA GLY A 362 11.96 -8.12 -6.82
C GLY A 362 12.65 -9.41 -7.25
N TYR A 363 11.87 -10.48 -7.48
CA TYR A 363 12.38 -11.78 -7.89
C TYR A 363 11.52 -12.37 -9.01
N GLY A 364 12.11 -13.08 -9.94
CA GLY A 364 11.44 -13.76 -11.04
C GLY A 364 11.96 -13.34 -12.41
N PRO A 365 11.32 -13.82 -13.50
CA PRO A 365 11.87 -13.70 -14.84
C PRO A 365 12.04 -12.27 -15.35
N ALA A 366 11.23 -11.33 -14.86
CA ALA A 366 11.32 -9.92 -15.28
C ALA A 366 12.43 -9.13 -14.57
N PHE A 367 12.97 -9.63 -13.47
CA PHE A 367 13.94 -8.91 -12.65
C PHE A 367 15.38 -9.15 -13.06
N ARG A 368 16.23 -8.15 -12.91
CA ARG A 368 17.68 -8.27 -13.01
C ARG A 368 18.20 -9.03 -11.80
N ARG A 369 19.17 -9.92 -12.00
CA ARG A 369 19.76 -10.70 -10.91
C ARG A 369 20.92 -9.95 -10.25
N GLY A 370 21.03 -10.09 -8.93
CA GLY A 370 22.12 -9.52 -8.14
C GLY A 370 22.19 -7.99 -8.19
N THR A 371 21.05 -7.34 -8.37
CA THR A 371 20.98 -5.88 -8.51
C THR A 371 20.61 -5.23 -7.19
N VAL A 372 21.37 -4.20 -6.80
CA VAL A 372 20.98 -3.29 -5.72
C VAL A 372 20.40 -2.03 -6.35
N THR A 373 19.16 -1.70 -6.01
CA THR A 373 18.49 -0.50 -6.49
C THR A 373 18.87 0.72 -5.64
N PRO A 374 18.90 1.93 -6.19
CA PRO A 374 19.04 3.13 -5.39
C PRO A 374 17.83 3.29 -4.45
N LEU A 375 18.00 4.06 -3.37
CA LEU A 375 16.88 4.51 -2.55
C LEU A 375 15.93 5.35 -3.41
N THR A 376 14.67 4.92 -3.52
CA THR A 376 13.60 5.63 -4.23
C THR A 376 12.40 5.84 -3.31
N ASP A 377 11.45 6.65 -3.73
CA ASP A 377 10.20 6.80 -3.00
C ASP A 377 9.26 5.61 -3.29
N ASN A 378 8.42 5.24 -2.34
CA ASN A 378 7.52 4.08 -2.48
C ASN A 378 6.45 4.23 -3.58
N VAL A 379 6.17 5.45 -4.05
CA VAL A 379 5.34 5.72 -5.24
C VAL A 379 5.90 5.03 -6.51
N ASP A 380 7.21 4.80 -6.58
CA ASP A 380 7.90 4.17 -7.71
C ASP A 380 7.61 2.66 -7.83
N VAL A 381 7.03 2.04 -6.81
CA VAL A 381 6.62 0.62 -6.84
C VAL A 381 5.46 0.41 -7.82
N TYR A 382 4.51 1.34 -7.91
CA TYR A 382 3.37 1.23 -8.82
C TYR A 382 3.77 1.09 -10.31
N PRO A 383 4.68 1.91 -10.87
CA PRO A 383 5.21 1.71 -12.22
C PRO A 383 5.85 0.32 -12.44
N VAL A 384 6.52 -0.24 -11.45
CA VAL A 384 7.03 -1.62 -11.50
C VAL A 384 5.88 -2.61 -11.65
N LEU A 385 4.87 -2.49 -10.77
CA LEU A 385 3.70 -3.39 -10.79
C LEU A 385 2.94 -3.30 -12.12
N ALA A 386 2.66 -2.09 -12.61
CA ALA A 386 1.94 -1.89 -13.88
C ALA A 386 2.67 -2.54 -15.05
N ARG A 387 4.01 -2.40 -15.11
CA ARG A 387 4.84 -3.04 -16.15
C ARG A 387 4.81 -4.56 -16.06
N LEU A 388 4.89 -5.14 -14.85
CA LEU A 388 4.84 -6.59 -14.62
C LEU A 388 3.47 -7.18 -14.97
N VAL A 389 2.39 -6.52 -14.55
CA VAL A 389 1.00 -6.93 -14.83
C VAL A 389 0.67 -6.74 -16.32
N GLY A 390 1.29 -5.76 -16.97
CA GLY A 390 1.08 -5.45 -18.37
C GLY A 390 -0.13 -4.56 -18.63
N VAL A 391 -0.36 -3.60 -17.75
CA VAL A 391 -1.41 -2.58 -17.87
C VAL A 391 -0.82 -1.20 -18.08
N ALA A 392 -1.61 -0.30 -18.65
CA ALA A 392 -1.24 1.11 -18.75
C ALA A 392 -1.19 1.72 -17.33
N LEU A 393 -0.28 2.68 -17.13
CA LEU A 393 -0.24 3.46 -15.90
C LEU A 393 -1.52 4.30 -15.78
N ALA A 394 -2.20 4.21 -14.64
CA ALA A 394 -3.14 5.24 -14.24
C ALA A 394 -2.36 6.50 -13.80
N GLU A 395 -3.07 7.60 -13.57
CA GLU A 395 -2.46 8.81 -12.99
C GLU A 395 -1.77 8.45 -11.67
N ASN A 396 -0.50 8.85 -11.53
CA ASN A 396 0.32 8.52 -10.37
C ASN A 396 1.50 9.50 -10.20
N ASP A 397 2.13 9.48 -9.03
CA ASP A 397 3.28 10.33 -8.68
C ASP A 397 4.62 9.59 -8.88
N GLY A 398 4.58 8.31 -9.25
CA GLY A 398 5.77 7.47 -9.36
C GLY A 398 6.59 7.76 -10.61
N GLY A 399 7.90 7.69 -10.45
CA GLY A 399 8.88 7.82 -11.52
C GLY A 399 9.34 6.47 -12.07
N PRO A 400 10.15 6.48 -13.13
CA PRO A 400 10.67 5.27 -13.77
C PRO A 400 11.90 4.68 -13.08
N ALA A 401 12.47 5.35 -12.07
CA ALA A 401 13.81 5.05 -11.53
C ALA A 401 13.91 3.61 -10.99
N LEU A 402 12.97 3.20 -10.15
CA LEU A 402 12.96 1.85 -9.59
C LEU A 402 12.77 0.78 -10.67
N ALA A 403 11.83 1.00 -11.59
CA ALA A 403 11.58 0.06 -12.69
C ALA A 403 12.80 -0.07 -13.64
N ALA A 404 13.47 1.05 -13.95
CA ALA A 404 14.67 1.05 -14.78
C ALA A 404 15.85 0.33 -14.11
N ALA A 405 15.99 0.45 -12.79
CA ALA A 405 17.04 -0.22 -12.03
C ALA A 405 16.75 -1.73 -11.87
N ALA A 406 15.52 -2.11 -11.50
CA ALA A 406 15.17 -3.46 -11.09
C ALA A 406 14.77 -4.41 -12.23
N LEU A 407 14.15 -3.91 -13.32
CA LEU A 407 13.63 -4.75 -14.40
C LEU A 407 14.60 -4.88 -15.57
N ARG A 408 14.49 -6.02 -16.31
CA ARG A 408 15.25 -6.29 -17.53
C ARG A 408 14.76 -5.45 -18.72
#